data_fbaee24d0d611bc25f23c29a033be306
#
_entry.id   fbaee24d0d611bc25f23c29a033be306
#
_cell.length_a   1.000
_cell.length_b   1.000
_cell.length_c   1.000
_cell.angle_alpha   90.00
_cell.angle_beta   90.00
_cell.angle_gamma   90.00
#
_symmetry.space_group_name_H-M   'P 1'
#
loop_
_entity.id
_entity.type
_entity.pdbx_description
1 polymer ?
#
loop_
_entity_poly.entity_id
_entity_poly.type
_entity_poly.pdbx_seq_one_letter_code
_entity_poly.pdbx_strand_id
1 'polypeptide(L)'
;MSQNLMTGNWQKGLRYLVPLLAFAGGVLVAERIAERFRYAKKLHWRQSILLMEILILFVVGFMPAEMNMGATALVSFACAMQVQAFRKVDGYAYASTMCIGNLRSGMAALSAFMRNHKKQQLEQVGHYFGVIFLFAVGAGIGGNLSIHYGVPVIWGSCILLLISFCLMFAEQIE
;
A
#
# COMPACT_ATOMS: atom_id res chain seq x y z
N MET A 1 -4.28 19.83 -7.25
CA MET A 1 -3.16 20.45 -6.48
C MET A 1 -2.64 21.70 -7.17
N SER A 2 -2.01 21.60 -8.34
CA SER A 2 -1.44 22.74 -9.11
C SER A 2 -2.45 23.89 -9.35
N GLN A 3 -3.67 23.57 -9.75
CA GLN A 3 -4.72 24.56 -9.96
C GLN A 3 -5.02 25.37 -8.68
N ASN A 4 -5.12 24.71 -7.51
CA ASN A 4 -5.39 25.39 -6.24
C ASN A 4 -4.22 26.27 -5.77
N LEU A 5 -2.98 25.90 -6.10
CA LEU A 5 -1.81 26.72 -5.82
C LEU A 5 -1.76 27.97 -6.72
N MET A 6 -2.10 27.83 -8.00
CA MET A 6 -2.13 28.93 -8.95
C MET A 6 -3.28 29.92 -8.70
N THR A 7 -4.39 29.44 -8.11
CA THR A 7 -5.55 30.29 -7.75
C THR A 7 -5.45 30.90 -6.36
N GLY A 8 -4.30 30.78 -5.66
CA GLY A 8 -4.07 31.35 -4.33
C GLY A 8 -4.74 30.59 -3.18
N ASN A 9 -5.34 29.42 -3.43
CA ASN A 9 -5.97 28.57 -2.42
C ASN A 9 -4.94 27.66 -1.73
N TRP A 10 -3.99 28.26 -1.02
CA TRP A 10 -2.85 27.58 -0.38
C TRP A 10 -3.28 26.47 0.58
N GLN A 11 -4.34 26.66 1.37
CA GLN A 11 -4.84 25.63 2.30
C GLN A 11 -5.31 24.38 1.59
N LYS A 12 -6.02 24.52 0.46
CA LYS A 12 -6.43 23.38 -0.37
C LYS A 12 -5.24 22.74 -1.07
N GLY A 13 -4.25 23.53 -1.48
CA GLY A 13 -2.99 23.02 -2.05
C GLY A 13 -2.22 22.15 -1.05
N LEU A 14 -2.06 22.60 0.20
CA LEU A 14 -1.36 21.88 1.26
C LEU A 14 -2.03 20.56 1.62
N ARG A 15 -3.37 20.46 1.59
CA ARG A 15 -4.09 19.20 1.84
C ARG A 15 -3.68 18.07 0.89
N TYR A 16 -3.23 18.40 -0.32
CA TYR A 16 -2.73 17.43 -1.29
C TYR A 16 -1.21 17.27 -1.25
N LEU A 17 -0.49 18.35 -0.93
CA LEU A 17 0.97 18.32 -0.90
C LEU A 17 1.51 17.51 0.28
N VAL A 18 0.92 17.67 1.46
CA VAL A 18 1.38 16.97 2.68
C VAL A 18 1.33 15.44 2.53
N PRO A 19 0.22 14.81 2.10
CA PRO A 19 0.20 13.37 1.85
C PRO A 19 1.19 12.93 0.76
N LEU A 20 1.40 13.74 -0.28
CA LEU A 20 2.35 13.44 -1.34
C LEU A 20 3.80 13.42 -0.83
N LEU A 21 4.19 14.41 -0.02
CA LEU A 21 5.51 14.45 0.61
C LEU A 21 5.69 13.32 1.63
N ALA A 22 4.64 13.00 2.40
CA ALA A 22 4.63 11.88 3.31
C ALA A 22 4.82 10.55 2.57
N PHE A 23 4.15 10.36 1.43
CA PHE A 23 4.35 9.20 0.55
C PHE A 23 5.80 9.10 0.07
N ALA A 24 6.37 10.19 -0.45
CA ALA A 24 7.76 10.21 -0.88
C ALA A 24 8.73 9.88 0.27
N GLY A 25 8.46 10.42 1.47
CA GLY A 25 9.21 10.08 2.69
C GLY A 25 9.11 8.60 3.06
N GLY A 26 7.92 8.01 2.93
CA GLY A 26 7.70 6.58 3.17
C GLY A 26 8.50 5.68 2.24
N VAL A 27 8.56 6.02 0.95
CA VAL A 27 9.41 5.31 -0.02
C VAL A 27 10.88 5.39 0.39
N LEU A 28 11.39 6.58 0.72
CA LEU A 28 12.78 6.77 1.13
C LEU A 28 13.13 5.98 2.39
N VAL A 29 12.25 5.98 3.38
CA VAL A 29 12.46 5.23 4.63
C VAL A 29 12.46 3.72 4.36
N ALA A 30 11.53 3.23 3.56
CA ALA A 30 11.47 1.81 3.20
C ALA A 30 12.74 1.35 2.45
N GLU A 31 13.27 2.16 1.52
CA GLU A 31 14.54 1.87 0.84
C GLU A 31 15.71 1.81 1.83
N ARG A 32 15.80 2.76 2.76
CA ARG A 32 16.86 2.78 3.78
C ARG A 32 16.78 1.57 4.72
N ILE A 33 15.58 1.16 5.10
CA ILE A 33 15.36 -0.06 5.90
C ILE A 33 15.80 -1.28 5.08
N ALA A 34 15.39 -1.37 3.82
CA ALA A 34 15.76 -2.46 2.93
C ALA A 34 17.28 -2.58 2.77
N GLU A 35 18.00 -1.46 2.57
CA GLU A 35 19.46 -1.44 2.45
C GLU A 35 20.14 -1.87 3.75
N ARG A 36 19.69 -1.34 4.89
CA ARG A 36 20.35 -1.56 6.19
C ARG A 36 20.12 -2.96 6.75
N PHE A 37 18.92 -3.51 6.55
CA PHE A 37 18.51 -4.80 7.12
C PHE A 37 18.48 -5.94 6.10
N ARG A 38 18.98 -5.75 4.88
CA ARG A 38 18.99 -6.76 3.81
C ARG A 38 19.72 -8.06 4.21
N TYR A 39 20.70 -7.95 5.10
CA TYR A 39 21.53 -9.07 5.56
C TYR A 39 21.29 -9.42 7.03
N ALA A 40 20.27 -8.87 7.67
CA ALA A 40 19.95 -9.17 9.06
C ALA A 40 19.39 -10.59 9.20
N LYS A 41 20.07 -11.43 9.99
CA LYS A 41 19.73 -12.86 10.15
C LYS A 41 18.48 -13.13 10.99
N LYS A 42 18.02 -12.19 11.83
CA LYS A 42 16.95 -12.42 12.81
C LYS A 42 15.57 -11.90 12.42
N LEU A 43 15.49 -10.83 11.65
CA LEU A 43 14.23 -10.25 11.21
C LEU A 43 14.35 -9.83 9.75
N HIS A 44 13.50 -10.37 8.91
CA HIS A 44 13.50 -9.98 7.50
C HIS A 44 13.06 -8.51 7.40
N TRP A 45 13.74 -7.70 6.58
CA TRP A 45 13.47 -6.26 6.44
C TRP A 45 11.99 -5.94 6.12
N ARG A 46 11.29 -6.83 5.40
CA ARG A 46 9.85 -6.69 5.11
C ARG A 46 8.99 -6.79 6.37
N GLN A 47 9.34 -7.67 7.31
CA GLN A 47 8.63 -7.79 8.59
C GLN A 47 8.80 -6.53 9.45
N SER A 48 9.99 -5.91 9.41
CA SER A 48 10.22 -4.63 10.10
C SER A 48 9.33 -3.52 9.53
N ILE A 49 9.13 -3.49 8.20
CA ILE A 49 8.23 -2.53 7.57
C ILE A 49 6.78 -2.78 7.97
N LEU A 50 6.31 -4.05 7.94
CA LEU A 50 4.96 -4.39 8.41
C LEU A 50 4.72 -3.99 9.85
N LEU A 51 5.70 -4.21 10.73
CA LEU A 51 5.58 -3.80 12.14
C LEU A 51 5.45 -2.27 12.28
N MET A 52 6.27 -1.51 11.56
CA MET A 52 6.16 -0.03 11.54
C MET A 52 4.81 0.42 10.99
N GLU A 53 4.32 -0.22 9.94
CA GLU A 53 3.01 0.07 9.35
C GLU A 53 1.88 -0.17 10.36
N ILE A 54 1.88 -1.33 11.03
CA ILE A 54 0.91 -1.64 12.09
C ILE A 54 0.93 -0.57 13.18
N LEU A 55 2.11 -0.16 13.67
CA LEU A 55 2.24 0.86 14.70
C LEU A 55 1.70 2.22 14.24
N ILE A 56 2.01 2.63 13.02
CA ILE A 56 1.51 3.89 12.46
C ILE A 56 -0.01 3.87 12.33
N LEU A 57 -0.58 2.81 11.73
CA LEU A 57 -2.02 2.70 11.55
C LEU A 57 -2.75 2.57 12.89
N PHE A 58 -2.15 1.90 13.87
CA PHE A 58 -2.70 1.80 15.22
C PHE A 58 -2.83 3.18 15.86
N VAL A 59 -1.77 4.02 15.77
CA VAL A 59 -1.78 5.40 16.26
C VAL A 59 -2.82 6.25 15.52
N VAL A 60 -2.93 6.10 14.20
CA VAL A 60 -3.93 6.82 13.40
C VAL A 60 -5.35 6.52 13.87
N GLY A 61 -5.64 5.30 14.31
CA GLY A 61 -6.96 4.92 14.81
C GLY A 61 -7.44 5.71 16.05
N PHE A 62 -6.52 6.33 16.80
CA PHE A 62 -6.83 7.20 17.93
C PHE A 62 -6.92 8.70 17.57
N MET A 63 -6.59 9.05 16.32
CA MET A 63 -6.56 10.47 15.94
C MET A 63 -7.97 11.04 15.82
N PRO A 64 -8.25 12.20 16.45
CA PRO A 64 -9.54 12.86 16.31
C PRO A 64 -9.72 13.45 14.90
N ALA A 65 -10.98 13.70 14.51
CA ALA A 65 -11.33 14.18 13.18
C ALA A 65 -10.67 15.53 12.82
N GLU A 66 -10.33 16.35 13.80
CA GLU A 66 -9.62 17.64 13.60
C GLU A 66 -8.20 17.42 13.03
N MET A 67 -7.60 16.28 13.26
CA MET A 67 -6.26 15.91 12.79
C MET A 67 -6.26 15.14 11.47
N ASN A 68 -7.33 15.18 10.68
CA ASN A 68 -7.48 14.44 9.43
C ASN A 68 -6.31 14.61 8.45
N MET A 69 -5.69 15.78 8.38
CA MET A 69 -4.53 16.01 7.51
C MET A 69 -3.32 15.20 7.98
N GLY A 70 -3.07 15.15 9.28
CA GLY A 70 -2.01 14.33 9.87
C GLY A 70 -2.28 12.85 9.70
N ALA A 71 -3.52 12.40 9.96
CA ALA A 71 -3.94 11.01 9.72
C ALA A 71 -3.72 10.59 8.27
N THR A 72 -4.15 11.41 7.31
CA THR A 72 -3.96 11.15 5.88
C THR A 72 -2.47 11.09 5.49
N ALA A 73 -1.64 11.96 6.08
CA ALA A 73 -0.19 11.94 5.85
C ALA A 73 0.44 10.64 6.38
N LEU A 74 0.10 10.21 7.59
CA LEU A 74 0.61 8.96 8.18
C LEU A 74 0.16 7.73 7.39
N VAL A 75 -1.10 7.68 6.98
CA VAL A 75 -1.62 6.59 6.11
C VAL A 75 -0.88 6.58 4.77
N SER A 76 -0.66 7.75 4.15
CA SER A 76 0.09 7.85 2.89
C SER A 76 1.53 7.37 3.03
N PHE A 77 2.17 7.70 4.15
CA PHE A 77 3.51 7.25 4.48
C PHE A 77 3.56 5.72 4.67
N ALA A 78 2.63 5.15 5.43
CA ALA A 78 2.51 3.70 5.65
C ALA A 78 2.25 2.95 4.33
N CYS A 79 1.30 3.42 3.52
CA CYS A 79 1.03 2.86 2.19
C CYS A 79 2.27 2.87 1.28
N ALA A 80 3.07 3.95 1.33
CA ALA A 80 4.30 4.04 0.54
C ALA A 80 5.33 2.99 0.96
N MET A 81 5.50 2.77 2.27
CA MET A 81 6.38 1.73 2.78
C MET A 81 5.92 0.34 2.33
N GLN A 82 4.62 0.05 2.40
CA GLN A 82 4.05 -1.22 1.95
C GLN A 82 4.29 -1.45 0.45
N VAL A 83 3.99 -0.46 -0.40
CA VAL A 83 4.22 -0.56 -1.85
C VAL A 83 5.68 -0.84 -2.15
N GLN A 84 6.61 -0.19 -1.44
CA GLN A 84 8.03 -0.37 -1.66
C GLN A 84 8.53 -1.73 -1.17
N ALA A 85 8.03 -2.23 -0.03
CA ALA A 85 8.40 -3.52 0.52
C ALA A 85 7.90 -4.70 -0.32
N PHE A 86 6.69 -4.57 -0.88
CA PHE A 86 6.00 -5.64 -1.61
C PHE A 86 5.81 -5.31 -3.08
N ARG A 87 6.82 -4.72 -3.72
CA ARG A 87 6.71 -4.32 -5.12
C ARG A 87 6.88 -5.44 -6.15
N LYS A 88 7.19 -6.67 -5.70
CA LYS A 88 7.29 -7.87 -6.56
C LYS A 88 6.67 -9.06 -5.85
N VAL A 89 5.81 -9.79 -6.56
CA VAL A 89 5.24 -11.09 -6.16
C VAL A 89 5.41 -12.05 -7.32
N ASP A 90 5.94 -13.24 -7.07
CA ASP A 90 6.22 -14.29 -8.05
C ASP A 90 7.01 -13.78 -9.28
N GLY A 91 7.93 -12.83 -9.06
CA GLY A 91 8.73 -12.22 -10.11
C GLY A 91 8.05 -11.08 -10.88
N TYR A 92 6.74 -10.87 -10.70
CA TYR A 92 5.99 -9.79 -11.35
C TYR A 92 6.02 -8.51 -10.51
N ALA A 93 6.33 -7.38 -11.17
CA ALA A 93 6.23 -6.08 -10.53
C ALA A 93 4.77 -5.68 -10.38
N TYR A 94 4.32 -5.43 -9.15
CA TYR A 94 2.98 -4.96 -8.87
C TYR A 94 2.99 -3.91 -7.76
N ALA A 95 1.89 -3.17 -7.63
CA ALA A 95 1.70 -2.24 -6.53
C ALA A 95 0.38 -2.57 -5.84
N SER A 96 0.46 -3.02 -4.58
CA SER A 96 -0.70 -3.46 -3.79
C SER A 96 -1.80 -2.40 -3.65
N THR A 97 -1.43 -1.12 -3.69
CA THR A 97 -2.32 0.03 -3.49
C THR A 97 -2.55 0.88 -4.74
N MET A 98 -2.05 0.45 -5.92
CA MET A 98 -2.12 1.22 -7.17
C MET A 98 -2.81 0.41 -8.28
N CYS A 99 -4.11 0.63 -8.46
CA CYS A 99 -4.89 -0.09 -9.47
C CYS A 99 -4.47 0.23 -10.90
N ILE A 100 -4.14 1.50 -11.22
CA ILE A 100 -3.85 1.93 -12.60
C ILE A 100 -2.59 1.25 -13.15
N GLY A 101 -1.53 1.13 -12.35
CA GLY A 101 -0.30 0.43 -12.75
C GLY A 101 -0.55 -1.06 -13.02
N ASN A 102 -1.30 -1.71 -12.12
CA ASN A 102 -1.67 -3.12 -12.27
C ASN A 102 -2.60 -3.34 -13.48
N LEU A 103 -3.57 -2.44 -13.71
CA LEU A 103 -4.44 -2.49 -14.88
C LEU A 103 -3.65 -2.41 -16.19
N ARG A 104 -2.73 -1.45 -16.29
CA ARG A 104 -1.84 -1.34 -17.46
C ARG A 104 -1.06 -2.63 -17.70
N SER A 105 -0.45 -3.18 -16.65
CA SER A 105 0.35 -4.42 -16.76
C SER A 105 -0.51 -5.63 -17.10
N GLY A 106 -1.71 -5.73 -16.51
CA GLY A 106 -2.68 -6.78 -16.79
C GLY A 106 -3.17 -6.75 -18.24
N MET A 107 -3.47 -5.56 -18.78
CA MET A 107 -3.88 -5.40 -20.18
C MET A 107 -2.73 -5.70 -21.16
N ALA A 108 -1.49 -5.34 -20.82
CA ALA A 108 -0.32 -5.70 -21.61
C ALA A 108 -0.11 -7.23 -21.64
N ALA A 109 -0.26 -7.91 -20.50
CA ALA A 109 -0.20 -9.37 -20.40
C ALA A 109 -1.33 -10.04 -21.20
N LEU A 110 -2.56 -9.52 -21.13
CA LEU A 110 -3.70 -10.01 -21.90
C LEU A 110 -3.46 -9.87 -23.40
N SER A 111 -2.98 -8.72 -23.87
CA SER A 111 -2.61 -8.50 -25.26
C SER A 111 -1.52 -9.48 -25.73
N ALA A 112 -0.53 -9.75 -24.90
CA ALA A 112 0.51 -10.72 -25.19
C ALA A 112 -0.05 -12.16 -25.24
N PHE A 113 -0.97 -12.51 -24.35
CA PHE A 113 -1.67 -13.79 -24.35
C PHE A 113 -2.49 -13.99 -25.65
N MET A 114 -3.23 -12.98 -26.07
CA MET A 114 -4.01 -13.04 -27.33
C MET A 114 -3.14 -13.28 -28.57
N ARG A 115 -1.85 -12.88 -28.56
CA ARG A 115 -0.91 -13.10 -29.67
C ARG A 115 -0.23 -14.47 -29.60
N ASN A 116 0.17 -14.90 -28.40
CA ASN A 116 1.11 -16.01 -28.23
C ASN A 116 0.48 -17.25 -27.59
N HIS A 117 -0.71 -17.15 -27.01
CA HIS A 117 -1.45 -18.20 -26.31
C HIS A 117 -0.62 -18.94 -25.23
N LYS A 118 0.38 -18.29 -24.62
CA LYS A 118 1.22 -18.88 -23.59
C LYS A 118 0.51 -18.85 -22.23
N LYS A 119 0.43 -20.03 -21.57
CA LYS A 119 -0.20 -20.17 -20.23
C LYS A 119 0.36 -19.22 -19.19
N GLN A 120 1.66 -18.98 -19.18
CA GLN A 120 2.32 -18.04 -18.26
C GLN A 120 1.76 -16.61 -18.36
N GLN A 121 1.39 -16.16 -19.57
CA GLN A 121 0.79 -14.83 -19.76
C GLN A 121 -0.64 -14.76 -19.19
N LEU A 122 -1.40 -15.86 -19.29
CA LEU A 122 -2.73 -15.95 -18.69
C LEU A 122 -2.66 -15.93 -17.15
N GLU A 123 -1.70 -16.64 -16.56
CA GLU A 123 -1.43 -16.59 -15.12
C GLU A 123 -1.11 -15.17 -14.67
N GLN A 124 -0.26 -14.47 -15.42
CA GLN A 124 0.08 -13.06 -15.17
C GLN A 124 -1.16 -12.14 -15.22
N VAL A 125 -2.05 -12.34 -16.17
CA VAL A 125 -3.35 -11.64 -16.24
C VAL A 125 -4.16 -11.89 -14.96
N GLY A 126 -4.29 -13.15 -14.54
CA GLY A 126 -4.99 -13.54 -13.32
C GLY A 126 -4.43 -12.85 -12.08
N HIS A 127 -3.12 -12.77 -11.94
CA HIS A 127 -2.46 -12.08 -10.82
C HIS A 127 -2.82 -10.58 -10.79
N TYR A 128 -2.66 -9.86 -11.90
CA TYR A 128 -2.95 -8.42 -11.92
C TYR A 128 -4.42 -8.10 -11.68
N PHE A 129 -5.33 -8.81 -12.35
CA PHE A 129 -6.77 -8.59 -12.16
C PHE A 129 -7.25 -9.06 -10.80
N GLY A 130 -6.68 -10.13 -10.24
CA GLY A 130 -6.94 -10.59 -8.87
C GLY A 130 -6.58 -9.53 -7.83
N VAL A 131 -5.41 -8.90 -7.95
CA VAL A 131 -5.01 -7.79 -7.06
C VAL A 131 -5.96 -6.60 -7.18
N ILE A 132 -6.34 -6.21 -8.41
CA ILE A 132 -7.30 -5.11 -8.64
C ILE A 132 -8.65 -5.43 -8.01
N PHE A 133 -9.15 -6.65 -8.19
CA PHE A 133 -10.41 -7.10 -7.61
C PHE A 133 -10.39 -7.07 -6.09
N LEU A 134 -9.36 -7.63 -5.46
CA LEU A 134 -9.19 -7.60 -4.00
C LEU A 134 -9.10 -6.18 -3.47
N PHE A 135 -8.37 -5.31 -4.16
CA PHE A 135 -8.30 -3.89 -3.81
C PHE A 135 -9.67 -3.21 -3.89
N ALA A 136 -10.43 -3.44 -4.96
CA ALA A 136 -11.75 -2.84 -5.15
C ALA A 136 -12.73 -3.30 -4.05
N VAL A 137 -12.72 -4.60 -3.72
CA VAL A 137 -13.54 -5.17 -2.64
C VAL A 137 -13.12 -4.56 -1.29
N GLY A 138 -11.83 -4.53 -0.99
CA GLY A 138 -11.30 -3.94 0.24
C GLY A 138 -11.64 -2.46 0.37
N ALA A 139 -11.50 -1.68 -0.70
CA ALA A 139 -11.86 -0.27 -0.73
C ALA A 139 -13.36 -0.04 -0.53
N GLY A 140 -14.21 -0.88 -1.14
CA GLY A 140 -15.66 -0.82 -0.99
C GLY A 140 -16.10 -1.13 0.44
N ILE A 141 -15.60 -2.22 1.02
CA ILE A 141 -15.90 -2.61 2.41
C ILE A 141 -15.35 -1.57 3.39
N GLY A 142 -14.07 -1.21 3.27
CA GLY A 142 -13.41 -0.25 4.15
C GLY A 142 -14.03 1.13 4.08
N GLY A 143 -14.37 1.60 2.87
CA GLY A 143 -15.06 2.88 2.66
C GLY A 143 -16.44 2.90 3.31
N ASN A 144 -17.24 1.86 3.12
CA ASN A 144 -18.56 1.74 3.74
C ASN A 144 -18.47 1.71 5.28
N LEU A 145 -17.59 0.89 5.84
CA LEU A 145 -17.37 0.82 7.29
C LEU A 145 -16.88 2.16 7.85
N SER A 146 -15.99 2.85 7.14
CA SER A 146 -15.46 4.15 7.57
C SER A 146 -16.54 5.24 7.64
N ILE A 147 -17.55 5.19 6.77
CA ILE A 147 -18.68 6.11 6.83
C ILE A 147 -19.50 5.90 8.12
N HIS A 148 -19.67 4.65 8.57
CA HIS A 148 -20.49 4.31 9.73
C HIS A 148 -19.74 4.40 11.06
N TYR A 149 -18.48 3.99 11.10
CA TYR A 149 -17.69 3.83 12.33
C TYR A 149 -16.50 4.81 12.44
N GLY A 150 -16.23 5.61 11.39
CA GLY A 150 -15.16 6.60 11.39
C GLY A 150 -13.75 6.01 11.32
N VAL A 151 -12.78 6.77 11.84
CA VAL A 151 -11.35 6.45 11.79
C VAL A 151 -10.96 5.12 12.45
N PRO A 152 -11.58 4.66 13.56
CA PRO A 152 -11.22 3.40 14.22
C PRO A 152 -11.31 2.15 13.34
N VAL A 153 -12.05 2.19 12.23
CA VAL A 153 -12.10 1.08 11.25
C VAL A 153 -10.70 0.69 10.73
N ILE A 154 -9.74 1.58 10.80
CA ILE A 154 -8.35 1.33 10.39
C ILE A 154 -7.69 0.21 11.21
N TRP A 155 -8.19 -0.09 12.43
CA TRP A 155 -7.72 -1.21 13.23
C TRP A 155 -8.02 -2.56 12.58
N GLY A 156 -9.06 -2.65 11.74
CA GLY A 156 -9.30 -3.82 10.89
C GLY A 156 -8.12 -4.11 9.96
N SER A 157 -7.51 -3.07 9.38
CA SER A 157 -6.28 -3.21 8.58
C SER A 157 -5.09 -3.67 9.43
N CYS A 158 -4.97 -3.21 10.69
CA CYS A 158 -3.93 -3.67 11.61
C CYS A 158 -4.05 -5.19 11.88
N ILE A 159 -5.26 -5.72 12.02
CA ILE A 159 -5.49 -7.16 12.21
C ILE A 159 -5.04 -7.95 10.98
N LEU A 160 -5.40 -7.50 9.76
CA LEU A 160 -4.97 -8.15 8.52
C LEU A 160 -3.46 -8.12 8.35
N LEU A 161 -2.80 -7.01 8.69
CA LEU A 161 -1.36 -6.88 8.65
C LEU A 161 -0.66 -7.78 9.68
N LEU A 162 -1.25 -7.93 10.89
CA LEU A 162 -0.77 -8.87 11.90
C LEU A 162 -0.85 -10.32 11.41
N ILE A 163 -1.95 -10.70 10.76
CA ILE A 163 -2.09 -12.03 10.16
C ILE A 163 -1.00 -12.23 9.10
N SER A 164 -0.78 -11.26 8.22
CA SER A 164 0.27 -11.32 7.20
C SER A 164 1.67 -11.41 7.82
N PHE A 165 1.92 -10.69 8.92
CA PHE A 165 3.17 -10.75 9.66
C PHE A 165 3.41 -12.15 10.25
N CYS A 166 2.39 -12.75 10.87
CA CYS A 166 2.46 -14.09 11.44
C CYS A 166 2.71 -15.17 10.37
N LEU A 167 2.04 -15.07 9.21
CA LEU A 167 2.24 -15.98 8.09
C LEU A 167 3.68 -15.92 7.56
N MET A 168 4.21 -14.71 7.37
CA MET A 168 5.61 -14.53 6.94
C MET A 168 6.61 -15.06 7.97
N PHE A 169 6.26 -15.05 9.25
CA PHE A 169 7.12 -15.59 10.30
C PHE A 169 7.11 -17.13 10.30
N ALA A 170 5.95 -17.74 10.04
CA ALA A 170 5.80 -19.18 9.93
C ALA A 170 6.61 -19.77 8.75
N GLU A 171 6.59 -19.10 7.58
CA GLU A 171 7.38 -19.52 6.40
C GLU A 171 8.91 -19.45 6.60
N GLN A 172 9.40 -18.68 7.58
CA GLN A 172 10.84 -18.61 7.87
C GLN A 172 11.34 -19.71 8.80
N ILE A 173 10.44 -20.45 9.46
CA ILE A 173 10.76 -21.50 10.43
C ILE A 173 10.80 -22.88 9.75
N GLU A 174 10.15 -23.05 8.59
CA GLU A 174 10.25 -24.25 7.73
C GLU A 174 11.48 -24.19 6.82
#